data_a523d5f7bb6857f1e109d6f7a6875363
#
_entry.id   a523d5f7bb6857f1e109d6f7a6875363
#
_cell.length_a   1.000
_cell.length_b   1.000
_cell.length_c   1.000
_cell.angle_alpha   90.00
_cell.angle_beta   90.00
_cell.angle_gamma   90.00
#
_symmetry.space_group_name_H-M   'P 1'
#
loop_
_entity.id
_entity.type
_entity.pdbx_description
1 polymer ?
#
loop_
_entity_poly.entity_id
_entity_poly.type
_entity_poly.pdbx_seq_one_letter_code
_entity_poly.pdbx_strand_id
1 'polypeptide(L)'
;IINKGFAGGLSKKYLSNMCTDLTMFCKWLRLSKMSTLRPEELHVPKGARSKEKEILQPEDLRTLFEVDTTILDGKLIEDPYVNAYRFSVVTGLRPGELIGLSWKDVKGGRVKIRRAINTRGEETRGKNDNAVRAFALTDSAAAILQAQKKLTGGQESVFCISCEDSYRKYWRRYCEANGLHYVPPYNLRHTFV
;
A
#
# COMPACT_ATOMS: atom_id res chain seq x y z
N ILE A 1 -8.84 -22.19 -21.09
CA ILE A 1 -8.18 -20.91 -20.74
C ILE A 1 -7.47 -21.06 -19.39
N ILE A 2 -8.13 -21.45 -18.29
CA ILE A 2 -7.54 -21.56 -16.94
C ILE A 2 -6.36 -22.52 -16.92
N ASN A 3 -6.50 -23.74 -17.45
CA ASN A 3 -5.41 -24.72 -17.50
C ASN A 3 -4.21 -24.24 -18.33
N LYS A 4 -4.48 -23.51 -19.43
CA LYS A 4 -3.40 -22.91 -20.24
C LYS A 4 -2.66 -21.82 -19.45
N GLY A 5 -3.37 -20.99 -18.68
CA GLY A 5 -2.77 -20.00 -17.78
C GLY A 5 -1.96 -20.67 -16.66
N PHE A 6 -2.46 -21.77 -16.07
CA PHE A 6 -1.72 -22.55 -15.08
C PHE A 6 -0.45 -23.14 -15.65
N ALA A 7 -0.51 -23.78 -16.82
CA ALA A 7 0.68 -24.31 -17.51
C ALA A 7 1.68 -23.21 -17.88
N GLY A 8 1.19 -21.99 -18.15
CA GLY A 8 2.03 -20.80 -18.36
C GLY A 8 2.57 -20.14 -17.09
N GLY A 9 2.37 -20.75 -15.91
CA GLY A 9 2.95 -20.27 -14.65
C GLY A 9 2.22 -19.10 -14.00
N LEU A 10 0.98 -18.80 -14.39
CA LEU A 10 0.21 -17.73 -13.76
C LEU A 10 -0.06 -18.02 -12.27
N SER A 11 0.00 -16.97 -11.45
CA SER A 11 -0.21 -17.11 -10.01
C SER A 11 -1.65 -17.55 -9.66
N LYS A 12 -1.80 -18.23 -8.51
CA LYS A 12 -3.10 -18.63 -7.96
C LYS A 12 -4.11 -17.50 -7.92
N LYS A 13 -3.66 -16.30 -7.51
CA LYS A 13 -4.52 -15.11 -7.45
C LYS A 13 -5.02 -14.68 -8.83
N TYR A 14 -4.12 -14.70 -9.83
CA TYR A 14 -4.49 -14.33 -11.20
C TYR A 14 -5.49 -15.33 -11.78
N LEU A 15 -5.24 -16.64 -11.61
CA LEU A 15 -6.16 -17.69 -12.04
C LEU A 15 -7.52 -17.59 -11.35
N SER A 16 -7.54 -17.26 -10.05
CA SER A 16 -8.77 -17.02 -9.31
C SER A 16 -9.58 -15.83 -9.87
N ASN A 17 -8.91 -14.74 -10.21
CA ASN A 17 -9.58 -13.60 -10.84
C ASN A 17 -10.15 -13.99 -12.21
N MET A 18 -9.38 -14.72 -13.03
CA MET A 18 -9.88 -15.24 -14.33
C MET A 18 -11.11 -16.13 -14.17
N CYS A 19 -11.12 -17.02 -13.17
CA CYS A 19 -12.31 -17.84 -12.89
C CYS A 19 -13.50 -16.96 -12.53
N THR A 20 -13.31 -15.94 -11.70
CA THR A 20 -14.37 -14.99 -11.31
C THR A 20 -14.92 -14.24 -12.53
N ASP A 21 -14.05 -13.67 -13.34
CA ASP A 21 -14.43 -12.88 -14.52
C ASP A 21 -15.18 -13.74 -15.54
N LEU A 22 -14.70 -14.95 -15.82
CA LEU A 22 -15.38 -15.89 -16.71
C LEU A 22 -16.75 -16.33 -16.17
N THR A 23 -16.84 -16.57 -14.86
CA THR A 23 -18.11 -16.92 -14.22
C THR A 23 -19.12 -15.78 -14.34
N MET A 24 -18.68 -14.54 -14.08
CA MET A 24 -19.53 -13.36 -14.23
C MET A 24 -19.97 -13.14 -15.68
N PHE A 25 -19.05 -13.29 -16.63
CA PHE A 25 -19.33 -13.16 -18.06
C PHE A 25 -20.34 -14.21 -18.54
N CYS A 26 -20.18 -15.48 -18.17
CA CYS A 26 -21.12 -16.54 -18.51
C CYS A 26 -22.50 -16.33 -17.85
N LYS A 27 -22.53 -15.81 -16.61
CA LYS A 27 -23.78 -15.42 -15.96
C LYS A 27 -24.51 -14.33 -16.75
N TRP A 28 -23.78 -13.31 -17.19
CA TRP A 28 -24.35 -12.23 -18.03
C TRP A 28 -24.89 -12.78 -19.35
N LEU A 29 -24.14 -13.64 -20.07
CA LEU A 29 -24.60 -14.29 -21.30
C LEU A 29 -25.89 -15.06 -21.10
N ARG A 30 -26.06 -15.80 -20.00
CA ARG A 30 -27.29 -16.53 -19.67
C ARG A 30 -28.48 -15.59 -19.44
N LEU A 31 -28.27 -14.53 -18.65
CA LEU A 31 -29.31 -13.54 -18.38
C LEU A 31 -29.75 -12.83 -19.65
N SER A 32 -28.82 -12.62 -20.59
CA SER A 32 -29.10 -12.06 -21.92
C SER A 32 -29.66 -13.09 -22.92
N LYS A 33 -29.94 -14.34 -22.51
CA LYS A 33 -30.40 -15.45 -23.36
C LYS A 33 -29.46 -15.76 -24.56
N MET A 34 -28.18 -15.38 -24.47
CA MET A 34 -27.19 -15.60 -25.54
C MET A 34 -26.45 -16.94 -25.39
N SER A 35 -26.51 -17.59 -24.23
CA SER A 35 -25.83 -18.85 -23.97
C SER A 35 -26.51 -19.61 -22.83
N THR A 36 -26.35 -20.94 -22.84
CA THR A 36 -26.74 -21.82 -21.73
C THR A 36 -25.54 -22.29 -20.90
N LEU A 37 -24.34 -21.80 -21.21
CA LEU A 37 -23.10 -22.22 -20.56
C LEU A 37 -23.12 -21.93 -19.06
N ARG A 38 -22.82 -22.93 -18.24
CA ARG A 38 -22.72 -22.85 -16.78
C ARG A 38 -21.27 -23.09 -16.37
N PRO A 39 -20.59 -22.11 -15.80
CA PRO A 39 -19.17 -22.22 -15.43
C PRO A 39 -18.98 -22.73 -13.98
N GLU A 40 -19.92 -23.48 -13.42
CA GLU A 40 -19.84 -24.01 -12.07
C GLU A 40 -18.59 -24.88 -11.82
N GLU A 41 -18.00 -25.41 -12.89
CA GLU A 41 -16.79 -26.23 -12.86
C GLU A 41 -15.48 -25.43 -12.98
N LEU A 42 -15.56 -24.10 -13.14
CA LEU A 42 -14.35 -23.28 -13.19
C LEU A 42 -13.72 -23.16 -11.81
N HIS A 43 -12.59 -23.80 -11.65
CA HIS A 43 -11.81 -23.75 -10.41
C HIS A 43 -10.32 -23.57 -10.72
N VAL A 44 -9.61 -23.05 -9.73
CA VAL A 44 -8.14 -22.90 -9.83
C VAL A 44 -7.50 -24.28 -9.67
N PRO A 45 -6.61 -24.69 -10.60
CA PRO A 45 -5.93 -25.97 -10.51
C PRO A 45 -5.17 -26.15 -9.18
N LYS A 46 -5.18 -27.37 -8.64
CA LYS A 46 -4.36 -27.72 -7.48
C LYS A 46 -2.89 -27.54 -7.82
N GLY A 47 -2.11 -26.98 -6.89
CA GLY A 47 -0.69 -26.68 -7.11
C GLY A 47 -0.40 -25.30 -7.74
N ALA A 48 -1.43 -24.47 -8.03
CA ALA A 48 -1.20 -23.10 -8.44
C ALA A 48 -0.42 -22.31 -7.37
N ARG A 49 0.70 -21.70 -7.77
CA ARG A 49 1.65 -21.01 -6.86
C ARG A 49 1.00 -19.76 -6.26
N SER A 50 1.04 -19.64 -4.95
CA SER A 50 0.77 -18.40 -4.24
C SER A 50 2.08 -17.61 -4.15
N LYS A 51 2.06 -16.34 -4.57
CA LYS A 51 3.23 -15.47 -4.33
C LYS A 51 3.21 -15.09 -2.85
N GLU A 52 4.29 -15.37 -2.14
CA GLU A 52 4.47 -14.89 -0.77
C GLU A 52 4.61 -13.36 -0.77
N LYS A 53 4.17 -12.74 0.31
CA LYS A 53 4.30 -11.30 0.48
C LYS A 53 5.70 -11.02 1.00
N GLU A 54 6.45 -10.27 0.22
CA GLU A 54 7.74 -9.74 0.65
C GLU A 54 7.50 -8.68 1.73
N ILE A 55 8.28 -8.72 2.80
CA ILE A 55 8.27 -7.75 3.91
C ILE A 55 9.69 -7.27 4.14
N LEU A 56 9.84 -6.10 4.77
CA LEU A 56 11.16 -5.65 5.21
C LEU A 56 11.72 -6.60 6.26
N GLN A 57 12.99 -6.90 6.14
CA GLN A 57 13.70 -7.73 7.09
C GLN A 57 14.23 -6.87 8.26
N PRO A 58 14.63 -7.48 9.39
CA PRO A 58 15.11 -6.73 10.56
C PRO A 58 16.26 -5.76 10.25
N GLU A 59 17.16 -6.13 9.34
CA GLU A 59 18.26 -5.28 8.88
C GLU A 59 17.76 -4.06 8.12
N ASP A 60 16.80 -4.23 7.20
CA ASP A 60 16.17 -3.13 6.46
C ASP A 60 15.46 -2.17 7.42
N LEU A 61 14.77 -2.72 8.44
CA LEU A 61 14.10 -1.91 9.46
C LEU A 61 15.10 -1.08 10.26
N ARG A 62 16.22 -1.68 10.67
CA ARG A 62 17.28 -0.95 11.39
C ARG A 62 17.78 0.21 10.55
N THR A 63 18.15 -0.02 9.30
CA THR A 63 18.57 1.01 8.37
C THR A 63 17.51 2.10 8.19
N LEU A 64 16.23 1.73 8.01
CA LEU A 64 15.12 2.67 7.87
C LEU A 64 14.99 3.60 9.09
N PHE A 65 15.24 3.11 10.30
CA PHE A 65 15.10 3.92 11.51
C PHE A 65 16.37 4.69 11.89
N GLU A 66 17.53 4.34 11.33
CA GLU A 66 18.81 4.99 11.60
C GLU A 66 19.20 6.03 10.54
N VAL A 67 18.78 5.86 9.27
CA VAL A 67 19.25 6.70 8.16
C VAL A 67 18.13 7.66 7.70
N ASP A 68 18.44 8.95 7.70
CA ASP A 68 17.53 10.03 7.29
C ASP A 68 17.78 10.54 5.87
N THR A 69 18.80 10.01 5.17
CA THR A 69 19.29 10.57 3.91
C THR A 69 18.93 9.70 2.70
N THR A 70 18.91 10.33 1.53
CA THR A 70 18.73 9.69 0.22
C THR A 70 19.63 10.37 -0.82
N ILE A 71 19.74 9.78 -2.00
CA ILE A 71 20.47 10.38 -3.13
C ILE A 71 19.46 10.94 -4.12
N LEU A 72 19.57 12.23 -4.41
CA LEU A 72 18.79 12.93 -5.44
C LEU A 72 19.75 13.66 -6.39
N ASP A 73 19.66 13.36 -7.68
CA ASP A 73 20.51 13.96 -8.73
C ASP A 73 22.02 13.86 -8.40
N GLY A 74 22.44 12.70 -7.87
CA GLY A 74 23.82 12.42 -7.46
C GLY A 74 24.26 13.09 -6.18
N LYS A 75 23.39 13.80 -5.45
CA LYS A 75 23.71 14.48 -4.20
C LYS A 75 23.03 13.78 -3.02
N LEU A 76 23.77 13.63 -1.93
CA LEU A 76 23.22 13.17 -0.66
C LEU A 76 22.41 14.31 -0.03
N ILE A 77 21.14 14.05 0.27
CA ILE A 77 20.22 15.00 0.91
C ILE A 77 19.46 14.32 2.05
N GLU A 78 18.93 15.09 2.98
CA GLU A 78 17.90 14.58 3.90
C GLU A 78 16.65 14.15 3.10
N ASP A 79 16.12 12.96 3.38
CA ASP A 79 14.91 12.50 2.71
C ASP A 79 13.68 13.11 3.38
N PRO A 80 12.92 14.00 2.71
CA PRO A 80 11.78 14.68 3.30
C PRO A 80 10.61 13.72 3.61
N TYR A 81 10.68 12.47 3.16
CA TYR A 81 9.60 11.49 3.27
C TYR A 81 9.95 10.31 4.19
N VAL A 82 11.14 10.27 4.79
CA VAL A 82 11.57 9.16 5.65
C VAL A 82 10.57 8.88 6.79
N ASN A 83 10.01 9.93 7.39
CA ASN A 83 8.98 9.80 8.41
C ASN A 83 7.69 9.14 7.90
N ALA A 84 7.35 9.31 6.62
CA ALA A 84 6.21 8.64 6.01
C ALA A 84 6.44 7.12 5.91
N TYR A 85 7.65 6.71 5.54
CA TYR A 85 8.01 5.28 5.47
C TYR A 85 7.99 4.64 6.86
N ARG A 86 8.63 5.27 7.84
CA ARG A 86 8.63 4.84 9.25
C ARG A 86 7.22 4.75 9.80
N PHE A 87 6.40 5.78 9.56
CA PHE A 87 5.01 5.80 10.02
C PHE A 87 4.16 4.72 9.38
N SER A 88 4.39 4.39 8.10
CA SER A 88 3.74 3.26 7.43
C SER A 88 4.02 1.94 8.14
N VAL A 89 5.27 1.70 8.54
CA VAL A 89 5.68 0.47 9.22
C VAL A 89 5.09 0.38 10.61
N VAL A 90 5.14 1.44 11.41
CA VAL A 90 4.65 1.41 12.80
C VAL A 90 3.14 1.51 12.96
N THR A 91 2.40 1.84 11.90
CA THR A 91 0.93 1.98 11.95
C THR A 91 0.17 1.03 11.05
N GLY A 92 0.85 0.43 10.09
CA GLY A 92 0.21 -0.44 9.11
C GLY A 92 -0.84 0.27 8.24
N LEU A 93 -0.79 1.58 8.06
CA LEU A 93 -1.70 2.31 7.18
C LEU A 93 -1.54 1.90 5.72
N ARG A 94 -2.64 1.96 4.95
CA ARG A 94 -2.54 1.86 3.50
C ARG A 94 -1.84 3.09 2.92
N PRO A 95 -1.08 2.98 1.83
CA PRO A 95 -0.40 4.12 1.21
C PRO A 95 -1.31 5.32 0.98
N GLY A 96 -2.49 5.12 0.39
CA GLY A 96 -3.44 6.22 0.16
C GLY A 96 -3.99 6.85 1.45
N GLU A 97 -4.19 6.08 2.52
CA GLU A 97 -4.60 6.59 3.84
C GLU A 97 -3.51 7.44 4.49
N LEU A 98 -2.25 7.00 4.37
CA LEU A 98 -1.08 7.74 4.83
C LEU A 98 -0.97 9.09 4.13
N ILE A 99 -1.04 9.08 2.79
CA ILE A 99 -0.94 10.29 1.95
C ILE A 99 -2.09 11.26 2.26
N GLY A 100 -3.30 10.73 2.48
CA GLY A 100 -4.49 11.51 2.80
C GLY A 100 -4.53 12.05 4.23
N LEU A 101 -3.52 11.76 5.07
CA LEU A 101 -3.52 12.20 6.47
C LEU A 101 -3.30 13.71 6.59
N SER A 102 -4.15 14.37 7.38
CA SER A 102 -4.08 15.80 7.66
C SER A 102 -3.82 16.03 9.16
N TRP A 103 -3.15 17.14 9.48
CA TRP A 103 -2.90 17.51 10.88
C TRP A 103 -4.17 17.69 11.70
N LYS A 104 -5.28 18.08 11.08
CA LYS A 104 -6.59 18.16 11.74
C LYS A 104 -7.13 16.81 12.22
N ASP A 105 -6.62 15.72 11.64
CA ASP A 105 -7.01 14.35 11.97
C ASP A 105 -6.14 13.73 13.09
N VAL A 106 -5.10 14.45 13.53
CA VAL A 106 -4.17 14.04 14.60
C VAL A 106 -4.49 14.87 15.85
N LYS A 107 -5.18 14.27 16.82
CA LYS A 107 -5.61 14.95 18.06
C LYS A 107 -5.61 14.00 19.26
N GLY A 108 -5.16 14.52 20.41
CA GLY A 108 -5.27 13.80 21.69
C GLY A 108 -4.62 12.41 21.68
N GLY A 109 -3.44 12.25 21.06
CA GLY A 109 -2.76 10.96 20.96
C GLY A 109 -3.47 9.93 20.06
N ARG A 110 -4.38 10.38 19.20
CA ARG A 110 -5.14 9.53 18.27
C ARG A 110 -5.05 10.07 16.83
N VAL A 111 -5.14 9.15 15.88
CA VAL A 111 -5.26 9.45 14.46
C VAL A 111 -6.62 8.98 13.97
N LYS A 112 -7.32 9.84 13.21
CA LYS A 112 -8.58 9.51 12.54
C LYS A 112 -8.35 9.43 11.03
N ILE A 113 -8.56 8.25 10.45
CA ILE A 113 -8.52 8.07 8.99
C ILE A 113 -9.88 8.44 8.43
N ARG A 114 -9.93 9.42 7.53
CA ARG A 114 -11.18 9.92 6.91
C ARG A 114 -11.22 9.77 5.41
N ARG A 115 -10.04 9.72 4.78
CA ARG A 115 -9.86 9.75 3.33
C ARG A 115 -8.62 8.97 2.92
N ALA A 116 -8.54 8.69 1.65
CA ALA A 116 -7.34 8.16 1.01
C ALA A 116 -7.10 8.93 -0.30
N ILE A 117 -5.84 9.10 -0.68
CA ILE A 117 -5.44 9.66 -1.97
C ILE A 117 -5.00 8.51 -2.87
N ASN A 118 -5.56 8.44 -4.07
CA ASN A 118 -5.26 7.39 -5.03
C ASN A 118 -4.02 7.69 -5.88
N THR A 119 -3.72 6.83 -6.86
CA THR A 119 -2.59 6.99 -7.80
C THR A 119 -2.69 8.25 -8.65
N ARG A 120 -3.88 8.79 -8.87
CA ARG A 120 -4.12 10.01 -9.65
C ARG A 120 -4.09 11.29 -8.80
N GLY A 121 -3.89 11.17 -7.48
CA GLY A 121 -3.96 12.30 -6.55
C GLY A 121 -5.39 12.71 -6.17
N GLU A 122 -6.39 11.89 -6.48
CA GLU A 122 -7.80 12.18 -6.16
C GLU A 122 -8.13 11.69 -4.76
N GLU A 123 -8.87 12.50 -4.01
CA GLU A 123 -9.40 12.11 -2.70
C GLU A 123 -10.53 11.09 -2.85
N THR A 124 -10.44 10.00 -2.10
CA THR A 124 -11.47 8.96 -2.02
C THR A 124 -11.89 8.73 -0.57
N ARG A 125 -13.17 8.42 -0.35
CA ARG A 125 -13.68 8.08 0.99
C ARG A 125 -13.23 6.69 1.49
N GLY A 126 -12.39 6.00 0.70
CA GLY A 126 -12.01 4.62 0.96
C GLY A 126 -12.98 3.61 0.33
N LYS A 127 -12.56 2.35 0.26
CA LYS A 127 -13.22 1.30 -0.52
C LYS A 127 -14.50 0.74 0.13
N ASN A 128 -14.72 1.00 1.43
CA ASN A 128 -15.86 0.47 2.21
C ASN A 128 -16.30 1.51 3.27
N ASP A 129 -17.54 1.41 3.77
CA ASP A 129 -18.10 2.26 4.83
C ASP A 129 -17.28 2.24 6.13
N ASN A 130 -16.55 1.15 6.39
CA ASN A 130 -15.61 1.01 7.51
C ASN A 130 -14.24 1.71 7.29
N ALA A 131 -14.08 2.50 6.23
CA ALA A 131 -12.83 3.20 5.95
C ALA A 131 -12.53 4.31 6.96
N VAL A 132 -13.59 4.90 7.53
CA VAL A 132 -13.45 5.90 8.60
C VAL A 132 -13.23 5.19 9.93
N ARG A 133 -12.00 5.28 10.44
CA ARG A 133 -11.61 4.68 11.72
C ARG A 133 -10.63 5.57 12.46
N ALA A 134 -10.53 5.36 13.77
CA ALA A 134 -9.53 6.03 14.60
C ALA A 134 -8.76 4.98 15.42
N PHE A 135 -7.48 5.24 15.63
CA PHE A 135 -6.63 4.41 16.49
C PHE A 135 -5.77 5.30 17.40
N ALA A 136 -5.34 4.75 18.53
CA ALA A 136 -4.38 5.39 19.41
C ALA A 136 -2.98 5.29 18.81
N LEU A 137 -2.20 6.35 18.95
CA LEU A 137 -0.79 6.34 18.58
C LEU A 137 0.02 5.55 19.62
N THR A 138 0.92 4.71 19.16
CA THR A 138 2.02 4.20 19.98
C THR A 138 3.05 5.32 20.22
N ASP A 139 3.91 5.15 21.22
CA ASP A 139 4.96 6.14 21.52
C ASP A 139 5.87 6.37 20.30
N SER A 140 6.23 5.30 19.57
CA SER A 140 7.02 5.40 18.35
C SER A 140 6.31 6.20 17.26
N ALA A 141 5.01 5.94 17.03
CA ALA A 141 4.23 6.67 16.04
C ALA A 141 4.07 8.15 16.43
N ALA A 142 3.89 8.44 17.73
CA ALA A 142 3.80 9.80 18.24
C ALA A 142 5.12 10.56 18.05
N ALA A 143 6.27 9.92 18.34
CA ALA A 143 7.59 10.51 18.13
C ALA A 143 7.85 10.86 16.65
N ILE A 144 7.48 9.97 15.72
CA ILE A 144 7.59 10.21 14.28
C ILE A 144 6.73 11.42 13.87
N LEU A 145 5.49 11.52 14.35
CA LEU A 145 4.62 12.67 14.04
C LEU A 145 5.14 13.97 14.67
N GLN A 146 5.76 13.93 15.85
CA GLN A 146 6.40 15.10 16.44
C GLN A 146 7.57 15.60 15.57
N ALA A 147 8.43 14.69 15.08
CA ALA A 147 9.49 15.02 14.14
C ALA A 147 8.90 15.60 12.84
N GLN A 148 7.90 14.96 12.27
CA GLN A 148 7.24 15.43 11.05
C GLN A 148 6.57 16.79 11.21
N LYS A 149 6.03 17.10 12.38
CA LYS A 149 5.39 18.39 12.65
C LYS A 149 6.35 19.57 12.58
N LYS A 150 7.63 19.36 12.85
CA LYS A 150 8.67 20.38 12.67
C LYS A 150 8.87 20.73 11.20
N LEU A 151 8.63 19.77 10.29
CA LEU A 151 8.81 19.92 8.85
C LEU A 151 7.56 20.49 8.17
N THR A 152 6.38 20.00 8.53
CA THR A 152 5.12 20.26 7.81
C THR A 152 3.98 20.77 8.68
N GLY A 153 4.24 21.17 9.93
CA GLY A 153 3.19 21.59 10.89
C GLY A 153 2.40 22.84 10.47
N GLY A 154 2.95 23.66 9.57
CA GLY A 154 2.27 24.82 8.96
C GLY A 154 1.43 24.47 7.73
N GLN A 155 1.42 23.21 7.29
CA GLN A 155 0.68 22.75 6.12
C GLN A 155 -0.56 21.95 6.56
N GLU A 156 -1.50 21.71 5.65
CA GLU A 156 -2.65 20.86 5.96
C GLU A 156 -2.29 19.37 5.99
N SER A 157 -1.53 18.91 5.00
CA SER A 157 -1.09 17.51 4.88
C SER A 157 0.07 17.20 5.83
N VAL A 158 0.03 16.01 6.45
CA VAL A 158 1.10 15.56 7.34
C VAL A 158 2.39 15.28 6.57
N PHE A 159 2.32 14.53 5.48
CA PHE A 159 3.51 14.06 4.74
C PHE A 159 3.74 14.77 3.40
N CYS A 160 2.80 15.60 2.95
CA CYS A 160 2.94 16.40 1.72
C CYS A 160 3.30 15.59 0.47
N ILE A 161 2.78 14.38 0.36
CA ILE A 161 2.93 13.49 -0.79
C ILE A 161 1.69 13.65 -1.68
N SER A 162 1.90 13.86 -2.99
CA SER A 162 0.81 14.19 -3.91
C SER A 162 -0.08 13.00 -4.29
N CYS A 163 0.52 11.80 -4.45
CA CYS A 163 -0.19 10.59 -4.87
C CYS A 163 0.61 9.33 -4.56
N GLU A 164 -0.03 8.15 -4.70
CA GLU A 164 0.63 6.87 -4.44
C GLU A 164 1.82 6.60 -5.40
N ASP A 165 1.79 7.08 -6.64
CA ASP A 165 2.89 6.90 -7.58
C ASP A 165 4.13 7.71 -7.17
N SER A 166 3.93 8.94 -6.68
CA SER A 166 5.01 9.75 -6.11
C SER A 166 5.61 9.07 -4.88
N TYR A 167 4.75 8.55 -3.98
CA TYR A 167 5.19 7.83 -2.80
C TYR A 167 6.03 6.60 -3.16
N ARG A 168 5.60 5.81 -4.16
CA ARG A 168 6.33 4.65 -4.67
C ARG A 168 7.70 5.04 -5.23
N LYS A 169 7.77 6.14 -5.99
CA LYS A 169 9.01 6.67 -6.56
C LYS A 169 10.00 7.10 -5.47
N TYR A 170 9.53 7.84 -4.47
CA TYR A 170 10.36 8.32 -3.37
C TYR A 170 10.88 7.17 -2.50
N TRP A 171 10.01 6.21 -2.15
CA TRP A 171 10.37 5.02 -1.40
C TRP A 171 11.42 4.18 -2.14
N ARG A 172 11.25 3.96 -3.45
CA ARG A 172 12.24 3.23 -4.25
C ARG A 172 13.60 3.91 -4.22
N ARG A 173 13.65 5.22 -4.44
CA ARG A 173 14.89 6.01 -4.36
C ARG A 173 15.58 5.86 -3.01
N TYR A 174 14.82 5.93 -1.91
CA TYR A 174 15.36 5.74 -0.57
C TYR A 174 15.96 4.34 -0.40
N CYS A 175 15.27 3.29 -0.83
CA CYS A 175 15.78 1.92 -0.78
C CYS A 175 17.08 1.76 -1.58
N GLU A 176 17.12 2.25 -2.81
CA GLU A 176 18.31 2.19 -3.68
C GLU A 176 19.48 2.93 -3.07
N ALA A 177 19.27 4.13 -2.50
CA ALA A 177 20.32 4.94 -1.88
C ALA A 177 20.93 4.29 -0.63
N ASN A 178 20.14 3.50 0.10
CA ASN A 178 20.53 2.95 1.40
C ASN A 178 20.70 1.42 1.41
N GLY A 179 20.61 0.78 0.23
CA GLY A 179 20.83 -0.67 0.10
C GLY A 179 19.74 -1.54 0.71
N LEU A 180 18.52 -1.00 0.91
CA LEU A 180 17.39 -1.77 1.42
C LEU A 180 16.81 -2.67 0.32
N HIS A 181 16.33 -3.84 0.72
CA HIS A 181 15.50 -4.65 -0.16
C HIS A 181 14.19 -3.94 -0.49
N TYR A 182 13.99 -3.59 -1.76
CA TYR A 182 12.77 -2.89 -2.17
C TYR A 182 11.55 -3.80 -2.11
N VAL A 183 10.60 -3.43 -1.27
CA VAL A 183 9.24 -3.98 -1.27
C VAL A 183 8.25 -2.88 -1.69
N PRO A 184 7.15 -3.20 -2.40
CA PRO A 184 6.14 -2.19 -2.74
C PRO A 184 5.62 -1.47 -1.48
N PRO A 185 5.27 -0.17 -1.53
CA PRO A 185 4.79 0.58 -0.36
C PRO A 185 3.63 -0.08 0.39
N TYR A 186 2.76 -0.81 -0.32
CA TYR A 186 1.69 -1.58 0.32
C TYR A 186 2.23 -2.68 1.25
N ASN A 187 3.41 -3.21 0.98
CA ASN A 187 4.03 -4.25 1.77
C ASN A 187 4.66 -3.71 3.07
N LEU A 188 4.89 -2.39 3.20
CA LEU A 188 5.24 -1.76 4.47
C LEU A 188 4.15 -2.01 5.53
N ARG A 189 2.88 -2.03 5.10
CA ARG A 189 1.76 -2.43 5.94
C ARG A 189 1.84 -3.90 6.39
N HIS A 190 2.38 -4.79 5.57
CA HIS A 190 2.55 -6.20 5.93
C HIS A 190 3.76 -6.44 6.84
N THR A 191 4.67 -5.48 6.89
CA THR A 191 5.80 -5.47 7.84
C THR A 191 5.36 -5.06 9.25
N PHE A 192 4.22 -4.36 9.38
CA PHE A 192 3.64 -4.00 10.67
C PHE A 192 3.30 -5.25 11.49
N VAL A 193 3.80 -5.30 12.73
CA VAL A 193 3.58 -6.36 13.70
C VAL A 193 2.82 -5.81 14.89
#